data_57bd57e9b2a9204495b80d9ada55b5f7
#
_entry.id   57bd57e9b2a9204495b80d9ada55b5f7
#
_cell.length_a   1.000
_cell.length_b   1.000
_cell.length_c   1.000
_cell.angle_alpha   90.00
_cell.angle_beta   90.00
_cell.angle_gamma   90.00
#
_symmetry.space_group_name_H-M   'P 1'
#
loop_
_entity.id
_entity.type
_entity.pdbx_description
1 polymer ?
#
loop_
_entity_poly.entity_id
_entity_poly.type
_entity_poly.pdbx_seq_one_letter_code
_entity_poly.pdbx_strand_id
1 'polypeptide(L)'
;MAGEAGKIWREHGALEYRECIAEDMDAKEMVSFLGMAGASPDETVVFAWIVFESRSSRDEVNAKVMADERLKGMCEKFQMPFDYKRMAYGGFQTLVKA
;
A
#
# COMPACT_ATOMS: atom_id res chain seq x y z
N MET A 1 0.89 -12.99 2.92
CA MET A 1 0.41 -11.82 3.69
C MET A 1 -0.32 -10.81 2.82
N ALA A 2 0.28 -10.33 1.75
CA ALA A 2 -0.33 -9.34 0.88
C ALA A 2 -1.67 -9.76 0.29
N GLY A 3 -1.81 -11.01 -0.19
CA GLY A 3 -3.06 -11.51 -0.75
C GLY A 3 -4.20 -11.57 0.26
N GLU A 4 -3.90 -11.91 1.51
CA GLU A 4 -4.88 -11.94 2.59
C GLU A 4 -5.29 -10.54 3.00
N ALA A 5 -4.34 -9.62 3.07
CA ALA A 5 -4.63 -8.21 3.36
C ALA A 5 -5.54 -7.62 2.29
N GLY A 6 -5.27 -7.90 1.02
CA GLY A 6 -6.10 -7.45 -0.09
C GLY A 6 -7.54 -7.94 0.01
N LYS A 7 -7.74 -9.18 0.39
CA LYS A 7 -9.10 -9.73 0.61
C LYS A 7 -9.82 -8.98 1.73
N ILE A 8 -9.15 -8.70 2.83
CA ILE A 8 -9.74 -7.97 3.95
C ILE A 8 -10.20 -6.58 3.50
N TRP A 9 -9.35 -5.84 2.79
CA TRP A 9 -9.70 -4.53 2.27
C TRP A 9 -10.91 -4.59 1.33
N ARG A 10 -10.91 -5.58 0.42
CA ARG A 10 -12.02 -5.76 -0.52
C ARG A 10 -13.33 -6.13 0.16
N GLU A 11 -13.28 -6.97 1.17
CA GLU A 11 -14.47 -7.36 1.94
C GLU A 11 -15.10 -6.18 2.67
N HIS A 12 -14.30 -5.24 3.12
CA HIS A 12 -14.79 -4.05 3.81
C HIS A 12 -15.21 -2.91 2.87
N GLY A 13 -15.04 -3.08 1.57
CA GLY A 13 -15.60 -2.17 0.59
C GLY A 13 -14.61 -1.46 -0.33
N ALA A 14 -13.33 -1.76 -0.27
CA ALA A 14 -12.38 -1.25 -1.25
C ALA A 14 -12.71 -1.77 -2.65
N LEU A 15 -12.65 -0.92 -3.64
CA LEU A 15 -12.94 -1.31 -5.03
C LEU A 15 -11.79 -2.07 -5.66
N GLU A 16 -10.57 -1.73 -5.29
CA GLU A 16 -9.37 -2.35 -5.81
C GLU A 16 -8.26 -2.28 -4.77
N TYR A 17 -7.43 -3.31 -4.73
CA TYR A 17 -6.24 -3.37 -3.89
C TYR A 17 -5.10 -3.97 -4.71
N ARG A 18 -3.97 -3.26 -4.82
CA ARG A 18 -2.79 -3.75 -5.53
C ARG A 18 -1.51 -3.47 -4.75
N GLU A 19 -0.64 -4.44 -4.76
CA GLU A 19 0.74 -4.28 -4.30
C GLU A 19 1.66 -4.67 -5.45
N CYS A 20 2.60 -3.80 -5.77
CA CYS A 20 3.52 -3.99 -6.87
C CYS A 20 4.95 -3.93 -6.36
N ILE A 21 5.77 -4.85 -6.82
CA ILE A 21 7.19 -4.85 -6.50
C ILE A 21 7.97 -4.13 -7.60
N ALA A 22 9.04 -3.45 -7.21
CA ALA A 22 9.89 -2.73 -8.17
C ALA A 22 10.39 -3.67 -9.27
N GLU A 23 10.29 -3.23 -10.51
CA GLU A 23 10.77 -3.97 -11.68
C GLU A 23 11.76 -3.14 -12.49
N ASP A 24 11.32 -1.98 -12.99
CA ASP A 24 12.16 -1.08 -13.76
C ASP A 24 12.28 0.24 -12.99
N MET A 25 13.41 0.41 -12.33
CA MET A 25 13.68 1.58 -11.47
C MET A 25 14.74 2.52 -12.04
N ASP A 26 15.17 2.31 -13.27
CA ASP A 26 16.18 3.15 -13.92
C ASP A 26 15.54 4.48 -14.37
N ALA A 27 15.62 5.48 -13.52
CA ALA A 27 15.06 6.81 -13.77
C ALA A 27 16.20 7.81 -14.05
N LYS A 28 16.39 8.16 -15.32
CA LYS A 28 17.39 9.15 -15.72
C LYS A 28 16.77 10.54 -15.67
N GLU A 29 17.50 11.50 -15.13
CA GLU A 29 17.08 12.90 -15.02
C GLU A 29 15.83 13.12 -14.17
N MET A 30 15.42 12.10 -13.41
CA MET A 30 14.26 12.16 -12.51
C MET A 30 14.64 11.65 -11.13
N VAL A 31 13.80 11.93 -10.16
CA VAL A 31 13.96 11.37 -8.82
C VAL A 31 13.62 9.88 -8.89
N SER A 32 14.52 9.01 -8.43
CA SER A 32 14.28 7.57 -8.44
C SER A 32 13.50 7.15 -7.20
N PHE A 33 12.66 6.13 -7.34
CA PHE A 33 11.98 5.55 -6.18
C PHE A 33 12.96 4.93 -5.19
N LEU A 34 14.04 4.32 -5.68
CA LEU A 34 15.07 3.75 -4.82
C LEU A 34 15.73 4.84 -3.96
N GLY A 35 16.04 5.99 -4.55
CA GLY A 35 16.60 7.14 -3.84
C GLY A 35 15.63 7.73 -2.84
N MET A 36 14.36 7.88 -3.21
CA MET A 36 13.32 8.40 -2.31
C MET A 36 13.11 7.51 -1.10
N ALA A 37 13.12 6.20 -1.29
CA ALA A 37 12.93 5.24 -0.22
C ALA A 37 14.20 4.99 0.60
N GLY A 38 15.35 5.45 0.13
CA GLY A 38 16.63 5.16 0.76
C GLY A 38 16.98 3.68 0.72
N ALA A 39 16.59 3.00 -0.37
CA ALA A 39 16.80 1.57 -0.50
C ALA A 39 18.27 1.25 -0.75
N SER A 40 18.80 0.25 -0.02
CA SER A 40 20.13 -0.28 -0.25
C SER A 40 20.13 -1.26 -1.42
N PRO A 41 21.32 -1.66 -1.96
CA PRO A 41 21.37 -2.56 -3.14
C PRO A 41 20.66 -3.90 -2.97
N ASP A 42 20.52 -4.39 -1.73
CA ASP A 42 19.84 -5.64 -1.42
C ASP A 42 18.38 -5.46 -1.00
N GLU A 43 17.88 -4.24 -1.06
CA GLU A 43 16.49 -3.92 -0.76
C GLU A 43 15.72 -3.62 -2.04
N THR A 44 14.38 -3.75 -1.98
CA THR A 44 13.52 -3.39 -3.08
C THR A 44 12.45 -2.41 -2.62
N VAL A 45 11.73 -1.82 -3.57
CA VAL A 45 10.62 -0.89 -3.30
C VAL A 45 9.31 -1.58 -3.62
N VAL A 46 8.33 -1.41 -2.74
CA VAL A 46 6.96 -1.87 -2.97
C VAL A 46 6.08 -0.63 -3.12
N PHE A 47 5.27 -0.63 -4.17
CA PHE A 47 4.29 0.40 -4.44
C PHE A 47 2.90 -0.22 -4.36
N ALA A 48 2.04 0.36 -3.54
CA ALA A 48 0.69 -0.17 -3.35
C ALA A 48 -0.34 0.94 -3.46
N TRP A 49 -1.52 0.60 -3.97
CA TRP A 49 -2.65 1.51 -3.94
C TRP A 49 -3.95 0.76 -3.68
N ILE A 50 -4.89 1.49 -3.10
CA ILE A 50 -6.22 0.99 -2.81
C ILE A 50 -7.20 1.99 -3.37
N VAL A 51 -8.19 1.52 -4.12
CA VAL A 51 -9.20 2.38 -4.74
C VAL A 51 -10.49 2.29 -3.94
N PHE A 52 -11.07 3.46 -3.65
CA PHE A 52 -12.34 3.59 -2.94
C PHE A 52 -13.32 4.38 -3.79
N GLU A 53 -14.61 4.18 -3.55
CA GLU A 53 -15.67 4.91 -4.25
C GLU A 53 -15.62 6.43 -3.97
N SER A 54 -15.30 6.80 -2.73
CA SER A 54 -15.23 8.17 -2.27
C SER A 54 -14.31 8.30 -1.07
N ARG A 55 -13.99 9.53 -0.68
CA ARG A 55 -13.22 9.77 0.55
C ARG A 55 -13.98 9.26 1.78
N SER A 56 -15.30 9.45 1.84
CA SER A 56 -16.11 8.93 2.93
C SER A 56 -16.05 7.40 3.00
N SER A 57 -16.14 6.74 1.84
CA SER A 57 -16.00 5.29 1.75
C SER A 57 -14.62 4.85 2.24
N ARG A 58 -13.56 5.55 1.85
CA ARG A 58 -12.19 5.29 2.31
C ARG A 58 -12.11 5.31 3.82
N ASP A 59 -12.66 6.35 4.45
CA ASP A 59 -12.59 6.51 5.91
C ASP A 59 -13.35 5.39 6.62
N GLU A 60 -14.51 5.00 6.12
CA GLU A 60 -15.28 3.87 6.67
C GLU A 60 -14.53 2.54 6.52
N VAL A 61 -14.01 2.28 5.32
CA VAL A 61 -13.28 1.04 5.05
C VAL A 61 -12.02 0.96 5.91
N ASN A 62 -11.26 2.04 6.01
CA ASN A 62 -10.08 2.09 6.85
C ASN A 62 -10.40 1.78 8.31
N ALA A 63 -11.47 2.34 8.83
CA ALA A 63 -11.90 2.09 10.21
C ALA A 63 -12.26 0.61 10.41
N LYS A 64 -12.98 0.01 9.47
CA LYS A 64 -13.37 -1.41 9.54
C LYS A 64 -12.15 -2.33 9.45
N VAL A 65 -11.21 -2.01 8.56
CA VAL A 65 -9.99 -2.81 8.38
C VAL A 65 -9.11 -2.72 9.62
N MET A 66 -8.95 -1.55 10.19
CA MET A 66 -8.14 -1.38 11.40
C MET A 66 -8.75 -2.11 12.60
N ALA A 67 -10.07 -2.28 12.64
CA ALA A 67 -10.77 -3.02 13.67
C ALA A 67 -10.86 -4.53 13.40
N ASP A 68 -10.47 -4.98 12.22
CA ASP A 68 -10.54 -6.39 11.83
C ASP A 68 -9.45 -7.19 12.52
N GLU A 69 -9.87 -8.19 13.29
CA GLU A 69 -8.95 -9.02 14.06
C GLU A 69 -8.03 -9.87 13.19
N ARG A 70 -8.46 -10.20 11.97
CA ARG A 70 -7.62 -10.94 11.03
C ARG A 70 -6.38 -10.14 10.67
N LEU A 71 -6.54 -8.84 10.43
CA LEU A 71 -5.41 -7.96 10.12
C LEU A 71 -4.49 -7.80 11.33
N LYS A 72 -5.06 -7.64 12.52
CA LYS A 72 -4.28 -7.56 13.77
C LYS A 72 -3.49 -8.84 14.00
N GLY A 73 -4.11 -10.00 13.80
CA GLY A 73 -3.44 -11.28 13.91
C GLY A 73 -2.31 -11.45 12.92
N MET A 74 -2.48 -10.97 11.69
CA MET A 74 -1.43 -10.99 10.67
C MET A 74 -0.23 -10.13 11.09
N CYS A 75 -0.49 -8.95 11.63
CA CYS A 75 0.58 -8.06 12.10
C CYS A 75 1.36 -8.65 13.28
N GLU A 76 0.70 -9.39 14.16
CA GLU A 76 1.34 -10.05 15.29
C GLU A 76 2.10 -11.31 14.87
N LYS A 77 1.54 -12.09 13.93
CA LYS A 77 2.10 -13.37 13.49
C LYS A 77 3.25 -13.20 12.51
N PHE A 78 3.18 -12.20 11.65
CA PHE A 78 4.18 -11.94 10.62
C PHE A 78 4.85 -10.60 10.90
N GLN A 79 6.18 -10.60 10.96
CA GLN A 79 6.91 -9.35 11.05
C GLN A 79 6.67 -8.54 9.78
N MET A 80 6.31 -7.27 9.93
CA MET A 80 6.16 -6.38 8.81
C MET A 80 7.54 -6.12 8.18
N PRO A 81 7.75 -6.45 6.90
CA PRO A 81 9.05 -6.29 6.25
C PRO A 81 9.37 -4.82 5.88
N PHE A 82 8.55 -3.88 6.34
CA PHE A 82 8.66 -2.47 5.97
C PHE A 82 9.15 -1.63 7.13
N ASP A 83 10.04 -0.69 6.81
CA ASP A 83 10.46 0.33 7.76
C ASP A 83 9.51 1.53 7.64
N TYR A 84 8.69 1.75 8.65
CA TYR A 84 7.70 2.82 8.66
C TYR A 84 8.30 4.21 8.42
N LYS A 85 9.54 4.42 8.85
CA LYS A 85 10.22 5.71 8.69
C LYS A 85 10.54 6.02 7.23
N ARG A 86 10.55 5.00 6.38
CA ARG A 86 10.84 5.12 4.94
C ARG A 86 9.60 4.94 4.08
N MET A 87 8.43 4.81 4.69
CA MET A 87 7.16 4.72 3.97
C MET A 87 6.60 6.10 3.70
N ALA A 88 6.16 6.30 2.46
CA ALA A 88 5.39 7.47 2.09
C ALA A 88 3.93 7.07 1.92
N TYR A 89 3.03 7.86 2.44
CA TYR A 89 1.60 7.57 2.42
C TYR A 89 0.80 8.84 2.12
N GLY A 90 -0.26 8.70 1.35
CA GLY A 90 -1.14 9.81 1.08
C GLY A 90 -2.41 9.38 0.34
N GLY A 91 -3.41 10.22 0.38
CA GLY A 91 -4.63 10.05 -0.38
C GLY A 91 -4.59 10.85 -1.66
N PHE A 92 -5.07 10.27 -2.75
CA PHE A 92 -5.09 10.89 -4.06
C PHE A 92 -6.50 10.79 -4.65
N GLN A 93 -6.91 11.83 -5.34
CA GLN A 93 -8.16 11.83 -6.08
C GLN A 93 -7.87 11.59 -7.55
N THR A 94 -8.62 10.67 -8.16
CA THR A 94 -8.49 10.42 -9.59
C THR A 94 -8.88 11.67 -10.38
N LEU A 95 -7.97 12.17 -11.18
CA LEU A 95 -8.20 13.33 -12.04
C LEU A 95 -8.61 12.89 -13.45
N VAL A 96 -7.95 11.88 -13.97
CA VAL A 96 -8.21 11.34 -15.31
C VAL A 96 -8.26 9.82 -15.23
N LYS A 97 -9.31 9.25 -15.81
CA LYS A 97 -9.46 7.81 -15.96
C LYS A 97 -9.69 7.50 -17.43
N ALA A 98 -8.69 6.95 -18.06
CA ALA A 98 -8.75 6.59 -19.48
C ALA A 98 -9.21 5.16 -19.70
#